data_a1e128b5666fe5a3343165771c9ac60f
#
_entry.id   a1e128b5666fe5a3343165771c9ac60f
#
_cell.length_a   1.000
_cell.length_b   1.000
_cell.length_c   1.000
_cell.angle_alpha   90.00
_cell.angle_beta   90.00
_cell.angle_gamma   90.00
#
_symmetry.space_group_name_H-M   'P 1'
#
loop_
_entity.id
_entity.type
_entity.pdbx_description
1 polymer ?
#
loop_
_entity_poly.entity_id
_entity_poly.type
_entity_poly.pdbx_seq_one_letter_code
_entity_poly.pdbx_strand_id
1 'polypeptide(L)'
;YKKLSDHIGVFPVVMITPYDINLILEGSDTRRRFIDALISQFDNRYLSDLLSYNKLLKQRNVMLKDSRFKQSFDLLEVYESGMSEKAKSIFLKRKTFIDEFTPIFNQYYIDISSNVEQVGLEYESSLNNHSLLDLFELNRLKDQQVGHTTAGIHRDDLLFTIQQHPIKKFGSQGQQKTYLIALKLAKYEYIRKKKNMDPVLLLDDIFDKLDDNRVSYILDLIRSKKIGQC
;
A
#
# COMPACT_ATOMS: atom_id res chain seq x y z
N TYR A 1 -18.61 -20.59 -2.74
CA TYR A 1 -18.22 -19.24 -2.31
C TYR A 1 -19.44 -18.33 -2.38
N LYS A 2 -19.74 -17.60 -1.31
CA LYS A 2 -20.92 -16.72 -1.27
C LYS A 2 -20.62 -15.30 -1.77
N LYS A 3 -19.35 -14.89 -1.79
CA LYS A 3 -18.91 -13.54 -2.22
C LYS A 3 -17.58 -13.63 -2.95
N LEU A 4 -17.31 -12.70 -3.89
CA LEU A 4 -16.01 -12.55 -4.58
C LEU A 4 -14.86 -12.32 -3.60
N SER A 5 -15.11 -11.62 -2.49
CA SER A 5 -14.13 -11.41 -1.43
C SER A 5 -13.59 -12.71 -0.82
N ASP A 6 -14.35 -13.81 -0.88
CA ASP A 6 -13.95 -15.10 -0.32
C ASP A 6 -12.82 -15.78 -1.14
N HIS A 7 -12.60 -15.31 -2.38
CA HIS A 7 -11.52 -15.76 -3.25
C HIS A 7 -10.21 -15.01 -3.07
N ILE A 8 -10.24 -13.85 -2.41
CA ILE A 8 -9.05 -13.03 -2.22
C ILE A 8 -8.02 -13.81 -1.39
N GLY A 9 -6.84 -14.02 -1.99
CA GLY A 9 -5.72 -14.71 -1.35
C GLY A 9 -5.84 -16.24 -1.26
N VAL A 10 -6.84 -16.89 -1.87
CA VAL A 10 -6.91 -18.38 -1.92
C VAL A 10 -5.74 -18.94 -2.72
N PHE A 11 -5.44 -18.33 -3.86
CA PHE A 11 -4.27 -18.64 -4.69
C PHE A 11 -3.42 -17.37 -4.83
N PRO A 12 -2.42 -17.18 -3.97
CA PRO A 12 -1.62 -15.97 -4.03
C PRO A 12 -0.71 -16.00 -5.27
N VAL A 13 -0.77 -14.90 -6.02
CA VAL A 13 0.07 -14.67 -7.20
C VAL A 13 0.80 -13.35 -7.03
N VAL A 14 2.09 -13.35 -7.32
CA VAL A 14 2.89 -12.13 -7.41
C VAL A 14 3.36 -12.00 -8.84
N MET A 15 2.98 -10.93 -9.49
CA MET A 15 3.39 -10.61 -10.85
C MET A 15 4.32 -9.41 -10.84
N ILE A 16 5.40 -9.49 -11.60
CA ILE A 16 6.34 -8.38 -11.85
C ILE A 16 6.25 -8.05 -13.34
N THR A 17 5.91 -6.81 -13.66
CA THR A 17 5.73 -6.33 -15.03
C THR A 17 6.40 -4.97 -15.21
N PRO A 18 6.63 -4.52 -16.46
CA PRO A 18 7.11 -3.16 -16.73
C PRO A 18 6.19 -2.05 -16.19
N TYR A 19 4.87 -2.31 -16.10
CA TYR A 19 3.87 -1.34 -15.60
C TYR A 19 3.97 -1.09 -14.10
N ASP A 20 4.69 -1.92 -13.35
CA ASP A 20 4.88 -1.72 -11.91
C ASP A 20 5.64 -0.43 -11.57
N ILE A 21 6.32 0.17 -12.55
CA ILE A 21 6.94 1.49 -12.42
C ILE A 21 5.93 2.56 -11.96
N ASN A 22 4.65 2.36 -12.23
CA ASN A 22 3.58 3.24 -11.79
C ASN A 22 3.47 3.36 -10.26
N LEU A 23 3.92 2.37 -9.49
CA LEU A 23 4.03 2.49 -8.02
C LEU A 23 4.95 3.65 -7.59
N ILE A 24 6.01 3.91 -8.38
CA ILE A 24 6.93 5.02 -8.13
C ILE A 24 6.43 6.31 -8.77
N LEU A 25 5.97 6.23 -10.04
CA LEU A 25 5.68 7.42 -10.84
C LEU A 25 4.33 8.05 -10.54
N GLU A 26 3.33 7.26 -10.17
CA GLU A 26 1.97 7.75 -9.88
C GLU A 26 1.82 8.31 -8.47
N GLY A 27 0.59 8.72 -8.14
CA GLY A 27 0.25 9.30 -6.85
C GLY A 27 0.07 8.25 -5.74
N SER A 28 -0.23 8.75 -4.54
CA SER A 28 -0.45 7.94 -3.33
C SER A 28 -1.57 6.90 -3.47
N ASP A 29 -2.54 7.12 -4.35
CA ASP A 29 -3.64 6.17 -4.56
C ASP A 29 -3.15 4.79 -5.03
N THR A 30 -2.18 4.75 -5.97
CA THR A 30 -1.59 3.51 -6.48
C THR A 30 -0.82 2.78 -5.37
N ARG A 31 -0.09 3.50 -4.53
CA ARG A 31 0.65 2.92 -3.40
C ARG A 31 -0.28 2.41 -2.29
N ARG A 32 -1.36 3.15 -1.98
CA ARG A 32 -2.41 2.65 -1.06
C ARG A 32 -3.04 1.37 -1.58
N ARG A 33 -3.44 1.32 -2.86
CA ARG A 33 -3.99 0.10 -3.47
C ARG A 33 -3.03 -1.08 -3.37
N PHE A 34 -1.73 -0.86 -3.50
CA PHE A 34 -0.73 -1.91 -3.33
C PHE A 34 -0.75 -2.50 -1.90
N ILE A 35 -0.74 -1.66 -0.85
CA ILE A 35 -0.80 -2.14 0.55
C ILE A 35 -2.14 -2.82 0.82
N ASP A 36 -3.23 -2.16 0.44
CA ASP A 36 -4.58 -2.64 0.73
C ASP A 36 -4.84 -4.00 0.09
N ALA A 37 -4.41 -4.18 -1.17
CA ALA A 37 -4.50 -5.45 -1.86
C ALA A 37 -3.64 -6.54 -1.20
N LEU A 38 -2.48 -6.17 -0.66
CA LEU A 38 -1.60 -7.13 0.00
C LEU A 38 -2.16 -7.57 1.35
N ILE A 39 -2.51 -6.64 2.23
CA ILE A 39 -3.06 -6.95 3.56
C ILE A 39 -4.38 -7.74 3.44
N SER A 40 -5.24 -7.38 2.48
CA SER A 40 -6.53 -8.05 2.26
C SER A 40 -6.41 -9.52 1.89
N GLN A 41 -5.24 -10.00 1.43
CA GLN A 41 -5.05 -11.40 1.08
C GLN A 41 -4.99 -12.33 2.30
N PHE A 42 -4.68 -11.81 3.48
CA PHE A 42 -4.54 -12.60 4.72
C PHE A 42 -5.34 -12.05 5.89
N ASP A 43 -5.98 -10.88 5.76
CA ASP A 43 -6.80 -10.27 6.82
C ASP A 43 -8.18 -9.86 6.28
N ASN A 44 -9.15 -10.76 6.43
CA ASN A 44 -10.53 -10.50 6.01
C ASN A 44 -11.20 -9.38 6.80
N ARG A 45 -10.78 -9.15 8.06
CA ARG A 45 -11.29 -8.05 8.87
C ARG A 45 -10.79 -6.70 8.33
N TYR A 46 -9.52 -6.66 7.89
CA TYR A 46 -8.98 -5.47 7.21
C TYR A 46 -9.81 -5.12 5.98
N LEU A 47 -10.07 -6.10 5.10
CA LEU A 47 -10.87 -5.91 3.90
C LEU A 47 -12.28 -5.39 4.24
N SER A 48 -12.93 -5.99 5.25
CA SER A 48 -14.27 -5.57 5.70
C SER A 48 -14.27 -4.13 6.22
N ASP A 49 -13.27 -3.76 7.04
CA ASP A 49 -13.12 -2.42 7.58
C ASP A 49 -12.86 -1.40 6.45
N LEU A 50 -12.00 -1.75 5.47
CA LEU A 50 -11.70 -0.91 4.31
C LEU A 50 -12.93 -0.65 3.43
N LEU A 51 -13.71 -1.68 3.14
CA LEU A 51 -14.95 -1.55 2.37
C LEU A 51 -15.98 -0.70 3.13
N SER A 52 -16.11 -0.89 4.43
CA SER A 52 -17.00 -0.12 5.28
C SER A 52 -16.57 1.35 5.35
N TYR A 53 -15.29 1.62 5.57
CA TYR A 53 -14.74 2.97 5.57
C TYR A 53 -15.00 3.69 4.23
N ASN A 54 -14.74 3.03 3.11
CA ASN A 54 -14.96 3.62 1.80
C ASN A 54 -16.44 3.91 1.51
N LYS A 55 -17.36 3.08 2.02
CA LYS A 55 -18.82 3.33 1.94
C LYS A 55 -19.19 4.57 2.75
N LEU A 56 -18.73 4.67 3.99
CA LEU A 56 -19.01 5.82 4.87
C LEU A 56 -18.37 7.11 4.32
N LEU A 57 -17.16 7.04 3.78
CA LEU A 57 -16.49 8.16 3.12
C LEU A 57 -17.32 8.69 1.93
N LYS A 58 -17.86 7.80 1.11
CA LYS A 58 -18.78 8.17 0.02
C LYS A 58 -20.00 8.91 0.54
N GLN A 59 -20.63 8.38 1.59
CA GLN A 59 -21.83 8.98 2.20
C GLN A 59 -21.52 10.36 2.79
N ARG A 60 -20.42 10.49 3.55
CA ARG A 60 -19.95 11.78 4.06
C ARG A 60 -19.72 12.79 2.95
N ASN A 61 -19.05 12.40 1.87
CA ASN A 61 -18.78 13.28 0.73
C ASN A 61 -20.06 13.71 -0.01
N VAL A 62 -21.10 12.88 -0.07
CA VAL A 62 -22.42 13.27 -0.60
C VAL A 62 -23.03 14.37 0.27
N MET A 63 -22.99 14.23 1.59
CA MET A 63 -23.50 15.24 2.51
C MET A 63 -22.75 16.57 2.43
N LEU A 64 -21.43 16.53 2.30
CA LEU A 64 -20.61 17.74 2.17
C LEU A 64 -20.91 18.52 0.89
N LYS A 65 -21.36 17.86 -0.18
CA LYS A 65 -21.73 18.50 -1.44
C LYS A 65 -23.14 19.11 -1.43
N ASP A 66 -24.06 18.54 -0.68
CA ASP A 66 -25.45 18.97 -0.67
C ASP A 66 -25.71 20.03 0.39
N SER A 67 -26.05 21.23 -0.07
CA SER A 67 -26.33 22.38 0.81
C SER A 67 -27.48 22.13 1.80
N ARG A 68 -28.41 21.22 1.47
CA ARG A 68 -29.54 20.84 2.35
C ARG A 68 -29.08 20.10 3.60
N PHE A 69 -27.97 19.37 3.52
CA PHE A 69 -27.41 18.62 4.65
C PHE A 69 -26.39 19.42 5.47
N LYS A 70 -26.02 20.64 5.06
CA LYS A 70 -25.09 21.49 5.82
C LYS A 70 -25.53 21.80 7.25
N GLN A 71 -26.83 21.62 7.56
CA GLN A 71 -27.40 21.82 8.88
C GLN A 71 -27.71 20.51 9.63
N SER A 72 -27.53 19.35 9.02
CA SER A 72 -27.81 18.04 9.63
C SER A 72 -26.53 17.47 10.28
N PHE A 73 -26.07 18.12 11.35
CA PHE A 73 -24.85 17.73 12.06
C PHE A 73 -24.94 16.31 12.65
N ASP A 74 -26.09 15.92 13.20
CA ASP A 74 -26.26 14.63 13.87
C ASP A 74 -25.97 13.44 12.94
N LEU A 75 -26.44 13.52 11.69
CA LEU A 75 -26.19 12.45 10.71
C LEU A 75 -24.74 12.42 10.26
N LEU A 76 -24.09 13.58 10.15
CA LEU A 76 -22.67 13.67 9.81
C LEU A 76 -21.81 13.02 10.91
N GLU A 77 -22.12 13.26 12.18
CA GLU A 77 -21.43 12.68 13.34
C GLU A 77 -21.54 11.14 13.36
N VAL A 78 -22.67 10.57 12.98
CA VAL A 78 -22.83 9.11 12.87
C VAL A 78 -21.85 8.54 11.84
N TYR A 79 -21.73 9.16 10.66
CA TYR A 79 -20.77 8.71 9.65
C TYR A 79 -19.33 8.92 10.11
N GLU A 80 -19.01 10.05 10.72
CA GLU A 80 -17.67 10.40 11.23
C GLU A 80 -17.24 9.44 12.33
N SER A 81 -18.12 9.09 13.26
CA SER A 81 -17.85 8.11 14.32
C SER A 81 -17.56 6.71 13.73
N GLY A 82 -18.41 6.24 12.81
CA GLY A 82 -18.20 4.97 12.13
C GLY A 82 -16.90 4.94 11.32
N MET A 83 -16.57 6.05 10.64
CA MET A 83 -15.30 6.18 9.90
C MET A 83 -14.10 6.14 10.85
N SER A 84 -14.19 6.79 12.01
CA SER A 84 -13.09 6.87 12.99
C SER A 84 -12.71 5.49 13.53
N GLU A 85 -13.70 4.66 13.88
CA GLU A 85 -13.46 3.29 14.32
C GLU A 85 -12.71 2.46 13.26
N LYS A 86 -13.19 2.51 12.00
CA LYS A 86 -12.59 1.77 10.90
C LYS A 86 -11.21 2.30 10.54
N ALA A 87 -11.04 3.62 10.52
CA ALA A 87 -9.76 4.26 10.23
C ALA A 87 -8.67 3.87 11.23
N LYS A 88 -9.00 3.85 12.53
CA LYS A 88 -8.06 3.40 13.58
C LYS A 88 -7.59 1.95 13.36
N SER A 89 -8.53 1.05 13.06
CA SER A 89 -8.21 -0.35 12.77
C SER A 89 -7.29 -0.48 11.55
N ILE A 90 -7.64 0.20 10.44
CA ILE A 90 -6.87 0.17 9.18
C ILE A 90 -5.48 0.78 9.38
N PHE A 91 -5.39 1.95 10.03
CA PHE A 91 -4.13 2.63 10.32
C PHE A 91 -3.16 1.74 11.09
N LEU A 92 -3.61 1.12 12.18
CA LEU A 92 -2.78 0.24 13.00
C LEU A 92 -2.26 -0.96 12.18
N LYS A 93 -3.13 -1.57 11.37
CA LYS A 93 -2.75 -2.71 10.53
C LYS A 93 -1.77 -2.33 9.41
N ARG A 94 -1.93 -1.16 8.79
CA ARG A 94 -0.96 -0.64 7.80
C ARG A 94 0.39 -0.37 8.46
N LYS A 95 0.40 0.24 9.65
CA LYS A 95 1.62 0.50 10.40
C LYS A 95 2.35 -0.80 10.74
N THR A 96 1.67 -1.75 11.36
CA THR A 96 2.24 -3.09 11.67
C THR A 96 2.75 -3.77 10.40
N PHE A 97 2.00 -3.70 9.29
CA PHE A 97 2.45 -4.26 8.02
C PHE A 97 3.75 -3.63 7.55
N ILE A 98 3.88 -2.31 7.58
CA ILE A 98 5.10 -1.62 7.15
C ILE A 98 6.29 -1.96 8.05
N ASP A 99 6.08 -2.02 9.37
CA ASP A 99 7.13 -2.40 10.33
C ASP A 99 7.68 -3.83 10.05
N GLU A 100 6.81 -4.78 9.68
CA GLU A 100 7.19 -6.14 9.34
C GLU A 100 7.75 -6.29 7.91
N PHE A 101 7.24 -5.51 6.97
CA PHE A 101 7.55 -5.61 5.54
C PHE A 101 8.87 -4.93 5.18
N THR A 102 9.16 -3.78 5.78
CA THR A 102 10.35 -2.97 5.45
C THR A 102 11.66 -3.74 5.62
N PRO A 103 11.89 -4.52 6.68
CA PRO A 103 13.12 -5.32 6.80
C PRO A 103 13.28 -6.35 5.67
N ILE A 104 12.17 -6.98 5.24
CA ILE A 104 12.19 -7.96 4.13
C ILE A 104 12.53 -7.24 2.82
N PHE A 105 11.91 -6.10 2.58
CA PHE A 105 12.17 -5.27 1.40
C PHE A 105 13.64 -4.81 1.34
N ASN A 106 14.16 -4.28 2.44
CA ASN A 106 15.54 -3.82 2.52
C ASN A 106 16.54 -4.95 2.23
N GLN A 107 16.28 -6.16 2.74
CA GLN A 107 17.15 -7.31 2.47
C GLN A 107 17.20 -7.65 0.98
N TYR A 108 16.03 -7.74 0.31
CA TYR A 108 16.02 -7.99 -1.14
C TYR A 108 16.68 -6.88 -1.94
N TYR A 109 16.52 -5.62 -1.53
CA TYR A 109 17.18 -4.52 -2.22
C TYR A 109 18.72 -4.60 -2.09
N ILE A 110 19.22 -4.84 -0.88
CA ILE A 110 20.65 -5.03 -0.60
C ILE A 110 21.22 -6.16 -1.45
N ASP A 111 20.53 -7.29 -1.48
CA ASP A 111 20.97 -8.48 -2.21
C ASP A 111 21.02 -8.23 -3.72
N ILE A 112 20.05 -7.53 -4.29
CA ILE A 112 20.00 -7.21 -5.73
C ILE A 112 21.01 -6.12 -6.10
N SER A 113 21.18 -5.09 -5.25
CA SER A 113 22.03 -3.94 -5.52
C SER A 113 23.50 -4.12 -5.10
N SER A 114 23.85 -5.29 -4.50
CA SER A 114 25.16 -5.56 -3.92
C SER A 114 25.58 -4.55 -2.84
N ASN A 115 24.61 -4.09 -2.03
CA ASN A 115 24.79 -3.21 -0.87
C ASN A 115 25.34 -1.80 -1.21
N VAL A 116 25.10 -1.31 -2.42
CA VAL A 116 25.64 0.00 -2.87
C VAL A 116 24.83 1.19 -2.34
N GLU A 117 23.52 0.99 -2.03
CA GLU A 117 22.58 2.09 -1.81
C GLU A 117 21.65 1.80 -0.62
N GLN A 118 21.39 2.83 0.18
CA GLN A 118 20.37 2.78 1.23
C GLN A 118 19.01 3.16 0.68
N VAL A 119 18.00 2.33 0.91
CA VAL A 119 16.60 2.61 0.55
C VAL A 119 15.70 2.69 1.76
N GLY A 120 14.57 3.39 1.64
CA GLY A 120 13.57 3.51 2.68
C GLY A 120 12.16 3.30 2.15
N LEU A 121 11.32 2.78 3.02
CA LEU A 121 9.88 2.62 2.84
C LEU A 121 9.21 3.07 4.13
N GLU A 122 8.50 4.21 4.06
CA GLU A 122 7.88 4.83 5.23
C GLU A 122 6.39 5.04 5.02
N TYR A 123 5.60 4.84 6.07
CA TYR A 123 4.16 5.08 6.04
C TYR A 123 3.85 6.45 6.62
N GLU A 124 3.31 7.32 5.78
CA GLU A 124 2.89 8.67 6.13
C GLU A 124 1.37 8.71 6.33
N SER A 125 0.93 9.13 7.50
CA SER A 125 -0.48 9.28 7.84
C SER A 125 -0.70 10.43 8.82
N SER A 126 -1.77 11.19 8.60
CA SER A 126 -2.23 12.21 9.55
C SER A 126 -2.69 11.63 10.90
N LEU A 127 -3.02 10.31 10.92
CA LEU A 127 -3.40 9.61 12.14
C LEU A 127 -2.23 9.29 13.06
N ASN A 128 -0.99 9.57 12.67
CA ASN A 128 0.15 9.46 13.57
C ASN A 128 0.05 10.42 14.77
N ASN A 129 -0.54 11.61 14.57
CA ASN A 129 -0.55 12.70 15.56
C ASN A 129 -1.97 13.09 16.02
N HIS A 130 -3.02 12.68 15.32
CA HIS A 130 -4.40 13.07 15.58
C HIS A 130 -5.35 11.89 15.45
N SER A 131 -6.47 11.93 16.18
CA SER A 131 -7.59 11.04 15.88
C SER A 131 -8.29 11.48 14.57
N LEU A 132 -9.05 10.59 13.94
CA LEU A 132 -9.81 10.98 12.74
C LEU A 132 -10.90 12.01 13.08
N LEU A 133 -11.48 11.94 14.28
CA LEU A 133 -12.50 12.90 14.72
C LEU A 133 -11.90 14.30 14.86
N ASP A 134 -10.74 14.43 15.51
CA ASP A 134 -10.02 15.70 15.60
C ASP A 134 -9.71 16.28 14.21
N LEU A 135 -9.28 15.41 13.28
CA LEU A 135 -9.02 15.81 11.89
C LEU A 135 -10.28 16.29 11.17
N PHE A 136 -11.44 15.70 11.43
CA PHE A 136 -12.70 16.15 10.87
C PHE A 136 -13.11 17.51 11.44
N GLU A 137 -12.94 17.72 12.73
CA GLU A 137 -13.21 18.99 13.34
C GLU A 137 -12.31 20.09 12.79
N LEU A 138 -10.99 19.86 12.77
CA LEU A 138 -10.00 20.81 12.24
C LEU A 138 -10.23 21.15 10.76
N ASN A 139 -10.70 20.20 9.95
CA ASN A 139 -10.88 20.38 8.52
C ASN A 139 -12.34 20.65 8.11
N ARG A 140 -13.28 20.80 9.03
CA ARG A 140 -14.73 20.90 8.75
C ARG A 140 -15.07 21.99 7.73
N LEU A 141 -14.57 23.21 7.94
CA LEU A 141 -14.81 24.32 7.02
C LEU A 141 -14.21 24.07 5.63
N LYS A 142 -12.99 23.53 5.58
CA LYS A 142 -12.33 23.17 4.32
C LYS A 142 -13.09 22.09 3.58
N ASP A 143 -13.50 21.02 4.26
CA ASP A 143 -14.26 19.92 3.69
C ASP A 143 -15.59 20.41 3.09
N GLN A 144 -16.28 21.32 3.78
CA GLN A 144 -17.52 21.94 3.29
C GLN A 144 -17.28 22.83 2.06
N GLN A 145 -16.17 23.57 2.02
CA GLN A 145 -15.83 24.44 0.88
C GLN A 145 -15.50 23.62 -0.38
N VAL A 146 -14.70 22.54 -0.23
CA VAL A 146 -14.29 21.71 -1.36
C VAL A 146 -15.29 20.59 -1.69
N GLY A 147 -16.28 20.34 -0.84
CA GLY A 147 -17.31 19.32 -1.02
C GLY A 147 -16.81 17.87 -0.91
N HIS A 148 -15.68 17.66 -0.22
CA HIS A 148 -15.17 16.31 0.03
C HIS A 148 -14.23 16.28 1.24
N THR A 149 -14.03 15.07 1.79
CA THR A 149 -13.16 14.80 2.93
C THR A 149 -11.69 14.98 2.56
N THR A 150 -10.96 15.84 3.27
CA THR A 150 -9.57 16.19 2.98
C THR A 150 -8.54 15.50 3.88
N ALA A 151 -8.96 14.86 4.97
CA ALA A 151 -8.08 14.17 5.92
C ALA A 151 -8.58 12.75 6.23
N GLY A 152 -7.65 11.83 6.57
CA GLY A 152 -7.93 10.44 6.92
C GLY A 152 -7.18 9.44 6.06
N ILE A 153 -7.35 8.14 6.34
CA ILE A 153 -6.57 7.02 5.75
C ILE A 153 -6.60 6.95 4.22
N HIS A 154 -7.59 7.55 3.57
CA HIS A 154 -7.68 7.67 2.12
C HIS A 154 -6.73 8.74 1.54
N ARG A 155 -6.03 9.48 2.39
CA ARG A 155 -5.01 10.48 2.06
C ARG A 155 -3.59 10.04 2.44
N ASP A 156 -3.45 8.91 3.14
CA ASP A 156 -2.16 8.37 3.51
C ASP A 156 -1.27 8.09 2.29
N ASP A 157 0.03 8.02 2.52
CA ASP A 157 1.00 7.66 1.48
C ASP A 157 2.06 6.68 1.99
N LEU A 158 2.78 6.09 1.04
CA LEU A 158 4.04 5.40 1.25
C LEU A 158 5.16 6.20 0.60
N LEU A 159 6.11 6.63 1.41
CA LEU A 159 7.29 7.34 0.94
C LEU A 159 8.35 6.32 0.53
N PHE A 160 8.71 6.35 -0.75
CA PHE A 160 9.75 5.54 -1.35
C PHE A 160 11.01 6.38 -1.50
N THR A 161 12.07 6.03 -0.77
CA THR A 161 13.31 6.82 -0.75
C THR A 161 14.53 6.00 -1.15
N ILE A 162 15.52 6.70 -1.69
CA ILE A 162 16.88 6.24 -1.94
C ILE A 162 17.83 7.31 -1.40
N GLN A 163 18.80 6.92 -0.56
CA GLN A 163 19.72 7.86 0.11
C GLN A 163 18.97 9.05 0.76
N GLN A 164 17.84 8.76 1.43
CA GLN A 164 16.95 9.72 2.09
C GLN A 164 16.22 10.70 1.14
N HIS A 165 16.33 10.54 -0.18
CA HIS A 165 15.64 11.35 -1.17
C HIS A 165 14.52 10.57 -1.87
N PRO A 166 13.43 11.23 -2.32
CA PRO A 166 12.36 10.57 -3.06
C PRO A 166 12.90 9.87 -4.32
N ILE A 167 12.75 8.54 -4.39
CA ILE A 167 13.28 7.74 -5.50
C ILE A 167 12.72 8.14 -6.87
N LYS A 168 11.50 8.66 -6.90
CA LYS A 168 10.86 9.18 -8.11
C LYS A 168 11.70 10.27 -8.81
N LYS A 169 12.37 11.12 -8.03
CA LYS A 169 13.11 12.27 -8.55
C LYS A 169 14.61 12.01 -8.65
N PHE A 170 15.16 11.23 -7.73
CA PHE A 170 16.60 11.09 -7.55
C PHE A 170 17.13 9.71 -7.96
N GLY A 171 16.26 8.71 -8.09
CA GLY A 171 16.65 7.37 -8.53
C GLY A 171 16.83 7.30 -10.05
N SER A 172 17.92 6.69 -10.51
CA SER A 172 18.11 6.29 -11.91
C SER A 172 17.05 5.25 -12.32
N GLN A 173 16.87 5.01 -13.62
CA GLN A 173 15.91 4.01 -14.11
C GLN A 173 16.24 2.61 -13.59
N GLY A 174 17.53 2.24 -13.52
CA GLY A 174 17.98 0.96 -12.97
C GLY A 174 17.70 0.86 -11.47
N GLN A 175 17.92 1.92 -10.70
CA GLN A 175 17.61 1.97 -9.27
C GLN A 175 16.10 1.86 -9.01
N GLN A 176 15.29 2.58 -9.75
CA GLN A 176 13.82 2.48 -9.64
C GLN A 176 13.33 1.07 -9.97
N LYS A 177 13.88 0.43 -11.00
CA LYS A 177 13.52 -0.94 -11.37
C LYS A 177 13.97 -1.95 -10.30
N THR A 178 15.19 -1.80 -9.78
CA THR A 178 15.67 -2.63 -8.66
C THR A 178 14.78 -2.49 -7.43
N TYR A 179 14.37 -1.27 -7.10
CA TYR A 179 13.46 -0.98 -6.00
C TYR A 179 12.12 -1.74 -6.16
N LEU A 180 11.55 -1.70 -7.36
CA LEU A 180 10.28 -2.38 -7.66
C LEU A 180 10.42 -3.91 -7.60
N ILE A 181 11.49 -4.46 -8.14
CA ILE A 181 11.75 -5.91 -8.07
C ILE A 181 11.90 -6.33 -6.61
N ALA A 182 12.71 -5.61 -5.81
CA ALA A 182 12.85 -5.87 -4.39
C ALA A 182 11.51 -5.80 -3.64
N LEU A 183 10.69 -4.78 -3.94
CA LEU A 183 9.35 -4.61 -3.36
C LEU A 183 8.41 -5.80 -3.69
N LYS A 184 8.47 -6.32 -4.92
CA LYS A 184 7.65 -7.45 -5.35
C LYS A 184 8.16 -8.79 -4.79
N LEU A 185 9.47 -8.98 -4.70
CA LEU A 185 10.05 -10.15 -4.04
C LEU A 185 9.77 -10.13 -2.52
N ALA A 186 9.83 -8.96 -1.90
CA ALA A 186 9.40 -8.80 -0.51
C ALA A 186 7.90 -9.12 -0.33
N LYS A 187 7.05 -8.72 -1.28
CA LYS A 187 5.63 -9.10 -1.30
C LYS A 187 5.48 -10.63 -1.37
N TYR A 188 6.23 -11.31 -2.23
CA TYR A 188 6.24 -12.76 -2.34
C TYR A 188 6.58 -13.42 -1.00
N GLU A 189 7.70 -13.02 -0.41
CA GLU A 189 8.19 -13.57 0.85
C GLU A 189 7.24 -13.27 2.03
N TYR A 190 6.67 -12.08 2.07
CA TYR A 190 5.71 -11.70 3.10
C TYR A 190 4.43 -12.55 3.04
N ILE A 191 3.88 -12.75 1.83
CA ILE A 191 2.71 -13.64 1.65
C ILE A 191 3.07 -15.07 2.04
N ARG A 192 4.23 -15.56 1.63
CA ARG A 192 4.72 -16.90 1.97
C ARG A 192 4.75 -17.11 3.48
N LYS A 193 5.33 -16.16 4.22
CA LYS A 193 5.41 -16.22 5.69
C LYS A 193 4.02 -16.16 6.35
N LYS A 194 3.15 -15.26 5.91
CA LYS A 194 1.82 -15.07 6.53
C LYS A 194 0.86 -16.21 6.24
N LYS A 195 0.97 -16.86 5.08
CA LYS A 195 0.06 -17.94 4.67
C LYS A 195 0.65 -19.34 4.81
N ASN A 196 1.95 -19.44 5.08
CA ASN A 196 2.69 -20.71 5.05
C ASN A 196 2.45 -21.47 3.73
N MET A 197 2.43 -20.74 2.62
CA MET A 197 2.17 -21.24 1.27
C MET A 197 3.02 -20.44 0.28
N ASP A 198 3.63 -21.11 -0.68
CA ASP A 198 4.39 -20.44 -1.74
C ASP A 198 3.44 -19.80 -2.76
N PRO A 199 3.51 -18.48 -2.97
CA PRO A 199 2.80 -17.83 -4.06
C PRO A 199 3.35 -18.27 -5.43
N VAL A 200 2.55 -18.16 -6.48
CA VAL A 200 3.06 -18.26 -7.86
C VAL A 200 3.73 -16.92 -8.21
N LEU A 201 4.99 -16.96 -8.68
CA LEU A 201 5.68 -15.79 -9.19
C LEU A 201 5.58 -15.74 -10.71
N LEU A 202 5.07 -14.65 -11.26
CA LEU A 202 5.01 -14.40 -12.70
C LEU A 202 5.94 -13.24 -13.05
N LEU A 203 6.82 -13.47 -14.02
CA LEU A 203 7.84 -12.51 -14.47
C LEU A 203 7.59 -12.16 -15.93
N ASP A 204 7.36 -10.89 -16.21
CA ASP A 204 7.10 -10.38 -17.54
C ASP A 204 8.06 -9.24 -17.85
N ASP A 205 8.95 -9.43 -18.80
CA ASP A 205 9.93 -8.48 -19.33
C ASP A 205 10.73 -7.72 -18.24
N ILE A 206 11.21 -8.48 -17.24
CA ILE A 206 11.84 -7.87 -16.05
C ILE A 206 13.32 -7.51 -16.23
N PHE A 207 14.00 -8.05 -17.25
CA PHE A 207 15.45 -7.92 -17.38
C PHE A 207 15.91 -6.65 -18.14
N ASP A 208 14.98 -5.96 -18.83
CA ASP A 208 15.29 -4.69 -19.49
C ASP A 208 15.87 -3.66 -18.50
N LYS A 209 16.91 -2.95 -18.88
CA LYS A 209 17.58 -1.88 -18.09
C LYS A 209 18.20 -2.32 -16.75
N LEU A 210 18.40 -3.61 -16.53
CA LEU A 210 19.19 -4.15 -15.45
C LEU A 210 20.59 -4.50 -15.95
N ASP A 211 21.60 -4.32 -15.07
CA ASP A 211 22.94 -4.83 -15.33
C ASP A 211 23.03 -6.35 -15.09
N ASP A 212 24.11 -6.97 -15.60
CA ASP A 212 24.32 -8.42 -15.57
C ASP A 212 24.33 -8.98 -14.13
N ASN A 213 24.83 -8.25 -13.15
CA ASN A 213 24.87 -8.69 -11.76
C ASN A 213 23.46 -8.83 -11.17
N ARG A 214 22.61 -7.85 -11.42
CA ARG A 214 21.21 -7.85 -10.97
C ARG A 214 20.40 -8.95 -11.66
N VAL A 215 20.62 -9.15 -12.95
CA VAL A 215 20.03 -10.26 -13.72
C VAL A 215 20.46 -11.60 -13.13
N SER A 216 21.76 -11.79 -12.91
CA SER A 216 22.32 -13.02 -12.35
C SER A 216 21.71 -13.35 -10.99
N TYR A 217 21.61 -12.38 -10.09
CA TYR A 217 20.98 -12.58 -8.77
C TYR A 217 19.53 -13.10 -8.89
N ILE A 218 18.72 -12.48 -9.77
CA ILE A 218 17.32 -12.89 -9.95
C ILE A 218 17.24 -14.32 -10.50
N LEU A 219 18.10 -14.66 -11.47
CA LEU A 219 18.15 -16.01 -12.04
C LEU A 219 18.60 -17.04 -10.98
N ASP A 220 19.56 -16.70 -10.13
CA ASP A 220 20.03 -17.59 -9.08
C ASP A 220 18.96 -17.78 -7.99
N LEU A 221 18.19 -16.72 -7.67
CA LEU A 221 17.06 -16.83 -6.77
C LEU A 221 16.00 -17.83 -7.28
N ILE A 222 15.71 -17.79 -8.59
CA ILE A 222 14.76 -18.72 -9.23
C ILE A 222 15.35 -20.15 -9.24
N ARG A 223 16.62 -20.31 -9.62
CA ARG A 223 17.30 -21.62 -9.70
C ARG A 223 17.47 -22.30 -8.34
N SER A 224 17.69 -21.52 -7.28
CA SER A 224 17.92 -22.05 -5.93
C SER A 224 16.65 -22.66 -5.28
N LYS A 225 15.52 -22.71 -5.97
CA LYS A 225 14.21 -23.17 -5.46
C LYS A 225 13.75 -22.44 -4.19
N LYS A 226 14.28 -21.24 -3.92
CA LYS A 226 13.75 -20.34 -2.89
C LYS A 226 12.39 -19.78 -3.27
N ILE A 227 12.07 -19.85 -4.57
CA ILE A 227 10.75 -19.56 -5.15
C ILE A 227 10.12 -20.90 -5.56
N GLY A 228 8.92 -21.17 -5.05
CA GLY A 228 8.25 -22.46 -5.25
C GLY A 228 7.86 -22.71 -6.72
N GLN A 229 7.10 -21.79 -7.32
CA GLN A 229 6.67 -21.84 -8.72
C GLN A 229 6.90 -20.49 -9.39
N CYS A 230 7.59 -20.54 -10.54
CA CYS A 230 7.85 -19.36 -11.36
C CYS A 230 7.46 -19.65 -12.81
#